data_62388592e4ede87639fb640cf724573b
#
_entry.id   62388592e4ede87639fb640cf724573b
#
_cell.length_a   1.000
_cell.length_b   1.000
_cell.length_c   1.000
_cell.angle_alpha   90.00
_cell.angle_beta   90.00
_cell.angle_gamma   90.00
#
_symmetry.space_group_name_H-M   'P 1'
#
loop_
_entity.id
_entity.type
_entity.pdbx_description
1 polymer ?
#
loop_
_entity_poly.entity_id
_entity_poly.type
_entity_poly.pdbx_seq_one_letter_code
_entity_poly.pdbx_strand_id
1 'polypeptide(L)'
;MITLYENLRTIVYTPFYLAARRGFWTDEGLDVAIQLSPDPVETAEGLLAGRADISWGGPMRVMLHHDRDPDCQLVAFGQVVARDPFILIGREPNPDFHFRDLHGKRLAIAEEVPTPWMTFQDDLIRAGINPSNLDIADRAAMSTSPGRLAAGEIDVAQVLEPYAAAALADGAAHIWHRFADRGDIGYTSFYTTRKYLQENPATCRSLLTGVGRALDALAIEPADDIAAELATLFPDVPLPVLAAAIAGYQSSNLWARQTDLTATAFVRLKSALLSGGLISTDIPFDHVIARLEAS
;
A
#
# COMPACT_ATOMS: atom_id res chain seq x y z
N MET A 1 -10.82 -22.10 10.32
CA MET A 1 -10.80 -20.60 10.37
C MET A 1 -9.37 -20.16 10.17
N ILE A 2 -9.13 -19.22 9.25
CA ILE A 2 -7.81 -18.65 8.92
C ILE A 2 -7.76 -17.26 9.55
N THR A 3 -6.74 -17.00 10.38
CA THR A 3 -6.50 -15.67 10.95
C THR A 3 -5.65 -14.83 9.99
N LEU A 4 -6.27 -13.80 9.42
CA LEU A 4 -5.64 -12.90 8.45
C LEU A 4 -5.40 -11.53 9.10
N TYR A 5 -4.14 -11.18 9.35
CA TYR A 5 -3.79 -9.90 9.94
C TYR A 5 -3.84 -8.75 8.93
N GLU A 6 -4.57 -7.72 9.31
CA GLU A 6 -4.61 -6.40 8.67
C GLU A 6 -3.65 -5.45 9.42
N ASN A 7 -2.71 -4.83 8.72
CA ASN A 7 -1.70 -3.97 9.34
C ASN A 7 -2.25 -2.58 9.72
N LEU A 8 -3.17 -2.04 8.91
CA LEU A 8 -3.92 -0.81 9.17
C LEU A 8 -5.18 -0.77 8.28
N ARG A 9 -6.23 -0.10 8.77
CA ARG A 9 -7.46 0.10 7.98
C ARG A 9 -7.27 1.23 6.98
N THR A 10 -7.34 0.93 5.68
CA THR A 10 -7.19 1.93 4.61
C THR A 10 -7.94 1.54 3.34
N ILE A 11 -8.34 2.55 2.55
CA ILE A 11 -9.01 2.37 1.24
C ILE A 11 -8.13 1.63 0.23
N VAL A 12 -6.81 1.67 0.39
CA VAL A 12 -5.85 0.88 -0.42
C VAL A 12 -6.20 -0.60 -0.42
N TYR A 13 -6.76 -1.12 0.69
CA TYR A 13 -7.07 -2.53 0.91
C TYR A 13 -8.49 -2.94 0.51
N THR A 14 -9.19 -2.10 -0.24
CA THR A 14 -10.51 -2.39 -0.82
C THR A 14 -10.65 -3.79 -1.42
N PRO A 15 -9.68 -4.37 -2.17
CA PRO A 15 -9.81 -5.72 -2.71
C PRO A 15 -10.04 -6.79 -1.65
N PHE A 16 -9.33 -6.69 -0.52
CA PHE A 16 -9.46 -7.66 0.58
C PHE A 16 -10.82 -7.54 1.27
N TYR A 17 -11.31 -6.32 1.46
CA TYR A 17 -12.63 -6.09 2.07
C TYR A 17 -13.77 -6.56 1.18
N LEU A 18 -13.66 -6.34 -0.13
CA LEU A 18 -14.64 -6.86 -1.10
C LEU A 18 -14.64 -8.39 -1.14
N ALA A 19 -13.46 -9.02 -1.15
CA ALA A 19 -13.34 -10.48 -1.14
C ALA A 19 -14.04 -11.09 0.07
N ALA A 20 -13.83 -10.49 1.26
CA ALA A 20 -14.51 -10.93 2.48
C ALA A 20 -16.00 -10.65 2.45
N ARG A 21 -16.43 -9.42 2.10
CA ARG A 21 -17.81 -8.98 2.19
C ARG A 21 -18.72 -9.67 1.19
N ARG A 22 -18.21 -9.93 -0.02
CA ARG A 22 -18.94 -10.64 -1.08
C ARG A 22 -18.87 -12.15 -0.97
N GLY A 23 -18.21 -12.67 0.06
CA GLY A 23 -18.07 -14.10 0.27
C GLY A 23 -17.18 -14.81 -0.73
N PHE A 24 -16.32 -14.10 -1.47
CA PHE A 24 -15.46 -14.71 -2.49
C PHE A 24 -14.51 -15.76 -1.91
N TRP A 25 -14.05 -15.57 -0.68
CA TRP A 25 -13.26 -16.58 0.02
C TRP A 25 -14.12 -17.73 0.57
N THR A 26 -15.37 -17.43 0.97
CA THR A 26 -16.32 -18.46 1.41
C THR A 26 -16.70 -19.39 0.26
N ASP A 27 -16.88 -18.83 -0.95
CA ASP A 27 -17.14 -19.62 -2.17
C ASP A 27 -15.97 -20.57 -2.50
N GLU A 28 -14.75 -20.20 -2.13
CA GLU A 28 -13.55 -21.05 -2.24
C GLU A 28 -13.39 -22.03 -1.06
N GLY A 29 -14.39 -22.13 -0.20
CA GLY A 29 -14.38 -23.01 0.97
C GLY A 29 -13.54 -22.51 2.14
N LEU A 30 -13.18 -21.23 2.16
CA LEU A 30 -12.36 -20.65 3.22
C LEU A 30 -13.22 -19.93 4.27
N ASP A 31 -12.90 -20.16 5.53
CA ASP A 31 -13.38 -19.40 6.67
C ASP A 31 -12.26 -18.46 7.13
N VAL A 32 -12.36 -17.18 6.75
CA VAL A 32 -11.33 -16.14 6.95
C VAL A 32 -11.79 -15.12 7.96
N ALA A 33 -11.03 -14.96 9.05
CA ALA A 33 -11.21 -13.91 10.04
C ALA A 33 -10.16 -12.80 9.84
N ILE A 34 -10.58 -11.64 9.34
CA ILE A 34 -9.71 -10.46 9.26
C ILE A 34 -9.62 -9.83 10.64
N GLN A 35 -8.40 -9.66 11.15
CA GLN A 35 -8.12 -9.06 12.44
C GLN A 35 -7.11 -7.93 12.27
N LEU A 36 -7.44 -6.74 12.80
CA LEU A 36 -6.46 -5.65 12.88
C LEU A 36 -5.34 -6.08 13.83
N SER A 37 -4.10 -6.02 13.36
CA SER A 37 -2.95 -6.32 14.21
C SER A 37 -2.77 -5.22 15.28
N PRO A 38 -2.19 -5.54 16.45
CA PRO A 38 -1.96 -4.55 17.51
C PRO A 38 -1.18 -3.32 17.03
N ASP A 39 -0.23 -3.51 16.14
CA ASP A 39 0.47 -2.47 15.41
C ASP A 39 0.99 -3.00 14.06
N PRO A 40 1.46 -2.14 13.13
CA PRO A 40 1.96 -2.57 11.82
C PRO A 40 3.21 -3.47 11.88
N VAL A 41 4.03 -3.40 12.90
CA VAL A 41 5.24 -4.25 13.07
C VAL A 41 4.82 -5.66 13.47
N GLU A 42 3.83 -5.78 14.36
CA GLU A 42 3.28 -7.04 14.88
C GLU A 42 2.77 -7.98 13.79
N THR A 43 2.42 -7.48 12.61
CA THR A 43 1.95 -8.34 11.52
C THR A 43 2.94 -9.44 11.14
N ALA A 44 4.23 -9.12 11.02
CA ALA A 44 5.27 -10.10 10.70
C ALA A 44 5.65 -10.97 11.90
N GLU A 45 5.79 -10.34 13.07
CA GLU A 45 6.13 -11.04 14.32
C GLU A 45 5.03 -11.99 14.75
N GLY A 46 3.76 -11.61 14.52
CA GLY A 46 2.60 -12.45 14.76
C GLY A 46 2.60 -13.73 13.92
N LEU A 47 2.98 -13.63 12.64
CA LEU A 47 3.14 -14.80 11.78
C LEU A 47 4.27 -15.71 12.24
N LEU A 48 5.43 -15.15 12.55
CA LEU A 48 6.58 -15.91 13.05
C LEU A 48 6.29 -16.62 14.39
N ALA A 49 5.46 -16.00 15.23
CA ALA A 49 5.03 -16.54 16.51
C ALA A 49 3.76 -17.42 16.45
N GLY A 50 3.15 -17.58 15.26
CA GLY A 50 1.94 -18.39 15.07
C GLY A 50 0.67 -17.77 15.64
N ARG A 51 0.61 -16.46 15.86
CA ARG A 51 -0.59 -15.75 16.31
C ARG A 51 -1.54 -15.42 15.17
N ALA A 52 -1.05 -15.38 13.95
CA ALA A 52 -1.83 -15.30 12.73
C ALA A 52 -1.26 -16.24 11.68
N ASP A 53 -2.07 -16.63 10.73
CA ASP A 53 -1.70 -17.54 9.65
C ASP A 53 -1.10 -16.79 8.47
N ILE A 54 -1.73 -15.68 8.10
CA ILE A 54 -1.40 -14.88 6.92
C ILE A 54 -1.57 -13.40 7.29
N SER A 55 -0.87 -12.54 6.58
CA SER A 55 -1.10 -11.10 6.61
C SER A 55 -1.03 -10.54 5.19
N TRP A 56 -1.45 -9.29 5.03
CA TRP A 56 -1.14 -8.51 3.85
C TRP A 56 -0.32 -7.28 4.20
N GLY A 57 0.51 -6.86 3.25
CA GLY A 57 1.38 -5.69 3.39
C GLY A 57 2.44 -5.65 2.31
N GLY A 58 3.31 -4.66 2.39
CA GLY A 58 4.39 -4.54 1.41
C GLY A 58 5.42 -5.66 1.51
N PRO A 59 5.91 -6.18 0.37
CA PRO A 59 7.08 -7.07 0.34
C PRO A 59 8.31 -6.44 1.03
N MET A 60 8.32 -5.11 1.16
CA MET A 60 9.29 -4.38 1.97
C MET A 60 9.45 -4.99 3.37
N ARG A 61 8.33 -5.33 4.03
CA ARG A 61 8.36 -5.91 5.38
C ARG A 61 9.07 -7.25 5.39
N VAL A 62 8.81 -8.10 4.40
CA VAL A 62 9.51 -9.38 4.25
C VAL A 62 11.00 -9.15 3.99
N MET A 63 11.35 -8.22 3.08
CA MET A 63 12.75 -7.84 2.84
C MET A 63 13.46 -7.33 4.09
N LEU A 64 12.80 -6.49 4.89
CA LEU A 64 13.36 -5.95 6.12
C LEU A 64 13.69 -7.05 7.15
N HIS A 65 12.86 -8.08 7.26
CA HIS A 65 13.13 -9.23 8.13
C HIS A 65 14.29 -10.08 7.60
N HIS A 66 14.37 -10.32 6.28
CA HIS A 66 15.51 -11.02 5.67
C HIS A 66 16.83 -10.23 5.77
N ASP A 67 16.78 -8.90 5.76
CA ASP A 67 17.96 -8.05 5.94
C ASP A 67 18.56 -8.20 7.35
N ARG A 68 17.69 -8.42 8.35
CA ARG A 68 18.07 -8.60 9.75
C ARG A 68 18.44 -10.05 10.09
N ASP A 69 17.81 -11.00 9.44
CA ASP A 69 17.98 -12.44 9.66
C ASP A 69 17.96 -13.18 8.31
N PRO A 70 19.13 -13.66 7.83
CA PRO A 70 19.22 -14.43 6.59
C PRO A 70 18.39 -15.72 6.59
N ASP A 71 18.10 -16.29 7.78
CA ASP A 71 17.30 -17.51 7.95
C ASP A 71 15.80 -17.22 8.12
N CYS A 72 15.38 -15.96 7.88
CA CYS A 72 14.00 -15.52 8.01
C CYS A 72 13.04 -16.42 7.23
N GLN A 73 11.94 -16.81 7.87
CA GLN A 73 10.96 -17.72 7.31
C GLN A 73 9.78 -17.01 6.64
N LEU A 74 9.75 -15.70 6.61
CA LEU A 74 8.69 -14.96 5.94
C LEU A 74 8.84 -15.04 4.42
N VAL A 75 7.70 -15.12 3.73
CA VAL A 75 7.62 -15.13 2.28
C VAL A 75 6.33 -14.43 1.84
N ALA A 76 6.42 -13.59 0.83
CA ALA A 76 5.26 -12.98 0.18
C ALA A 76 4.79 -13.86 -0.99
N PHE A 77 3.48 -13.87 -1.21
CA PHE A 77 2.85 -14.53 -2.34
C PHE A 77 1.64 -13.69 -2.79
N GLY A 78 1.43 -13.58 -4.08
CA GLY A 78 0.28 -12.89 -4.65
C GLY A 78 0.24 -11.38 -4.39
N GLN A 79 0.42 -10.62 -5.45
CA GLN A 79 0.32 -9.16 -5.44
C GLN A 79 -1.15 -8.73 -5.52
N VAL A 80 -1.53 -7.71 -4.74
CA VAL A 80 -2.88 -7.12 -4.75
C VAL A 80 -2.85 -5.62 -5.06
N VAL A 81 -1.88 -4.89 -4.50
CA VAL A 81 -1.62 -3.49 -4.85
C VAL A 81 -0.32 -3.43 -5.64
N ALA A 82 -0.43 -3.09 -6.93
CA ALA A 82 0.69 -3.10 -7.85
C ALA A 82 1.51 -1.82 -7.80
N ARG A 83 0.86 -0.68 -7.59
CA ARG A 83 1.46 0.64 -7.66
C ARG A 83 1.49 1.33 -6.30
N ASP A 84 2.25 2.42 -6.25
CA ASP A 84 2.35 3.24 -5.03
C ASP A 84 1.04 4.04 -4.83
N PRO A 85 0.32 3.85 -3.70
CA PRO A 85 -0.95 4.51 -3.46
C PRO A 85 -0.85 5.96 -3.00
N PHE A 86 0.36 6.46 -2.76
CA PHE A 86 0.55 7.80 -2.24
C PHE A 86 0.37 8.89 -3.30
N ILE A 87 0.03 10.07 -2.82
CA ILE A 87 -0.28 11.24 -3.63
C ILE A 87 0.43 12.44 -3.01
N LEU A 88 1.06 13.28 -3.82
CA LEU A 88 1.45 14.63 -3.40
C LEU A 88 0.29 15.57 -3.64
N ILE A 89 -0.14 16.23 -2.58
CA ILE A 89 -1.11 17.30 -2.64
C ILE A 89 -0.44 18.59 -2.21
N GLY A 90 -0.72 19.68 -2.91
CA GLY A 90 -0.20 21.00 -2.59
C GLY A 90 -1.29 22.02 -2.40
N ARG A 91 -1.03 23.06 -1.59
CA ARG A 91 -1.99 24.11 -1.29
C ARG A 91 -2.36 24.94 -2.53
N GLU A 92 -1.38 25.21 -3.38
CA GLU A 92 -1.59 25.96 -4.62
C GLU A 92 -1.67 25.02 -5.83
N PRO A 93 -2.39 25.36 -6.91
CA PRO A 93 -2.39 24.57 -8.13
C PRO A 93 -0.99 24.46 -8.75
N ASN A 94 -0.61 23.26 -9.20
CA ASN A 94 0.61 23.03 -9.99
C ASN A 94 0.36 21.89 -11.00
N PRO A 95 -0.34 22.17 -12.12
CA PRO A 95 -0.72 21.14 -13.09
C PRO A 95 0.49 20.56 -13.86
N ASP A 96 1.58 21.30 -13.95
CA ASP A 96 2.82 20.90 -14.64
C ASP A 96 3.93 20.56 -13.62
N PHE A 97 3.58 19.87 -12.54
CA PHE A 97 4.48 19.57 -11.44
C PHE A 97 5.74 18.85 -11.89
N HIS A 98 6.87 19.32 -11.36
CA HIS A 98 8.15 18.66 -11.42
C HIS A 98 8.74 18.59 -10.00
N PHE A 99 9.50 17.55 -9.68
CA PHE A 99 10.10 17.40 -8.33
C PHE A 99 10.97 18.60 -7.91
N ARG A 100 11.57 19.34 -8.84
CA ARG A 100 12.29 20.59 -8.55
C ARG A 100 11.42 21.69 -7.92
N ASP A 101 10.09 21.63 -8.11
CA ASP A 101 9.15 22.60 -7.57
C ASP A 101 8.97 22.47 -6.06
N LEU A 102 9.51 21.38 -5.49
CA LEU A 102 9.59 21.19 -4.05
C LEU A 102 10.65 22.05 -3.37
N HIS A 103 11.59 22.65 -4.11
CA HIS A 103 12.56 23.56 -3.51
C HIS A 103 11.88 24.76 -2.86
N GLY A 104 12.22 25.02 -1.60
CA GLY A 104 11.63 26.11 -0.81
C GLY A 104 10.19 25.87 -0.38
N LYS A 105 9.66 24.66 -0.56
CA LYS A 105 8.36 24.24 -0.03
C LYS A 105 8.54 23.43 1.23
N ARG A 106 7.70 23.69 2.21
CA ARG A 106 7.63 22.92 3.45
C ARG A 106 6.79 21.68 3.20
N LEU A 107 7.43 20.51 3.21
CA LEU A 107 6.86 19.21 2.81
C LEU A 107 6.57 18.32 4.03
N ALA A 108 5.33 17.89 4.20
CA ALA A 108 5.00 16.79 5.10
C ALA A 108 5.10 15.46 4.36
N ILE A 109 5.84 14.51 4.94
CA ILE A 109 5.96 13.15 4.44
C ILE A 109 5.10 12.19 5.26
N ALA A 110 4.67 11.08 4.65
CA ALA A 110 3.98 10.01 5.35
C ALA A 110 4.96 9.26 6.26
N GLU A 111 4.60 9.06 7.52
CA GLU A 111 5.48 8.49 8.55
C GLU A 111 4.98 7.19 9.16
N GLU A 112 3.71 6.85 8.94
CA GLU A 112 3.07 5.64 9.48
C GLU A 112 3.72 4.36 8.94
N VAL A 113 4.30 4.43 7.73
CA VAL A 113 5.04 3.35 7.09
C VAL A 113 6.25 3.92 6.33
N PRO A 114 7.41 3.22 6.31
CA PRO A 114 8.63 3.78 5.72
C PRO A 114 8.67 3.76 4.19
N THR A 115 7.96 2.83 3.54
CA THR A 115 8.05 2.60 2.09
C THR A 115 7.83 3.86 1.24
N PRO A 116 6.77 4.69 1.47
CA PRO A 116 6.49 5.83 0.61
C PRO A 116 7.62 6.87 0.61
N TRP A 117 8.29 7.06 1.75
CA TRP A 117 9.43 7.96 1.78
C TRP A 117 10.65 7.37 1.07
N MET A 118 10.90 6.06 1.18
CA MET A 118 11.99 5.40 0.46
C MET A 118 11.82 5.51 -1.06
N THR A 119 10.61 5.21 -1.56
CA THR A 119 10.31 5.30 -2.99
C THR A 119 10.32 6.73 -3.51
N PHE A 120 9.88 7.69 -2.70
CA PHE A 120 9.92 9.10 -3.04
C PHE A 120 11.37 9.64 -3.09
N GLN A 121 12.22 9.27 -2.15
CA GLN A 121 13.64 9.60 -2.20
C GLN A 121 14.31 9.07 -3.47
N ASP A 122 14.00 7.84 -3.89
CA ASP A 122 14.53 7.27 -5.14
C ASP A 122 14.07 8.09 -6.37
N ASP A 123 12.80 8.53 -6.42
CA ASP A 123 12.32 9.41 -7.48
C ASP A 123 13.05 10.76 -7.49
N LEU A 124 13.27 11.36 -6.33
CA LEU A 124 14.02 12.61 -6.20
C LEU A 124 15.46 12.47 -6.70
N ILE A 125 16.14 11.41 -6.28
CA ILE A 125 17.52 11.12 -6.70
C ILE A 125 17.59 10.92 -8.21
N ARG A 126 16.65 10.17 -8.80
CA ARG A 126 16.54 9.99 -10.27
C ARG A 126 16.27 11.30 -11.02
N ALA A 127 15.57 12.22 -10.38
CA ALA A 127 15.35 13.57 -10.91
C ALA A 127 16.54 14.53 -10.67
N GLY A 128 17.65 14.05 -10.08
CA GLY A 128 18.82 14.85 -9.78
C GLY A 128 18.70 15.74 -8.54
N ILE A 129 17.73 15.44 -7.65
CA ILE A 129 17.46 16.22 -6.44
C ILE A 129 17.97 15.43 -5.23
N ASN A 130 18.79 16.08 -4.40
CA ASN A 130 19.17 15.50 -3.12
C ASN A 130 18.03 15.68 -2.11
N PRO A 131 17.45 14.59 -1.58
CA PRO A 131 16.36 14.65 -0.59
C PRO A 131 16.71 15.46 0.67
N SER A 132 17.99 15.50 1.06
CA SER A 132 18.47 16.27 2.23
C SER A 132 18.35 17.78 2.06
N ASN A 133 18.09 18.27 0.84
CA ASN A 133 17.94 19.70 0.56
C ASN A 133 16.46 20.15 0.63
N LEU A 134 15.54 19.24 0.92
CA LEU A 134 14.12 19.57 1.09
C LEU A 134 13.84 20.01 2.53
N ASP A 135 12.94 20.97 2.68
CA ASP A 135 12.41 21.38 3.99
C ASP A 135 11.31 20.41 4.42
N ILE A 136 11.69 19.39 5.18
CA ILE A 136 10.75 18.40 5.71
C ILE A 136 10.14 18.94 7.02
N ALA A 137 8.82 19.02 7.03
CA ALA A 137 8.06 19.47 8.20
C ALA A 137 8.19 18.49 9.38
N ASP A 138 7.92 19.00 10.59
CA ASP A 138 7.90 18.17 11.78
C ASP A 138 6.93 16.99 11.64
N ARG A 139 7.29 15.89 12.25
CA ARG A 139 6.53 14.64 12.26
C ARG A 139 5.11 14.85 12.78
N ALA A 140 4.15 14.35 12.01
CA ALA A 140 2.74 14.39 12.37
C ALA A 140 1.97 13.29 11.63
N ALA A 141 0.87 12.83 12.22
CA ALA A 141 0.01 11.88 11.55
C ALA A 141 -0.52 12.44 10.21
N MET A 142 -0.53 11.61 9.19
CA MET A 142 -0.96 11.95 7.83
C MET A 142 -2.38 12.55 7.79
N SER A 143 -3.24 12.11 8.73
CA SER A 143 -4.60 12.63 8.90
C SER A 143 -4.65 14.14 9.24
N THR A 144 -3.56 14.72 9.74
CA THR A 144 -3.47 16.15 10.04
C THR A 144 -3.12 17.00 8.83
N SER A 145 -2.61 16.40 7.77
CA SER A 145 -2.07 17.10 6.60
C SER A 145 -3.08 18.02 5.89
N PRO A 146 -4.37 17.65 5.69
CA PRO A 146 -5.36 18.57 5.11
C PRO A 146 -5.51 19.86 5.92
N GLY A 147 -5.62 19.77 7.24
CA GLY A 147 -5.73 20.93 8.12
C GLY A 147 -4.48 21.80 8.13
N ARG A 148 -3.29 21.19 8.13
CA ARG A 148 -2.00 21.89 8.07
C ARG A 148 -1.79 22.65 6.74
N LEU A 149 -2.23 22.05 5.60
CA LEU A 149 -2.25 22.73 4.31
C LEU A 149 -3.18 23.93 4.33
N ALA A 150 -4.41 23.77 4.82
CA ALA A 150 -5.38 24.85 4.92
C ALA A 150 -4.89 26.00 5.83
N ALA A 151 -4.20 25.67 6.92
CA ALA A 151 -3.59 26.67 7.84
C ALA A 151 -2.32 27.32 7.29
N GLY A 152 -1.75 26.81 6.16
CA GLY A 152 -0.49 27.31 5.62
C GLY A 152 0.75 26.92 6.43
N GLU A 153 0.64 25.93 7.29
CA GLU A 153 1.76 25.40 8.08
C GLU A 153 2.72 24.55 7.23
N ILE A 154 2.20 23.94 6.16
CA ILE A 154 2.92 23.21 5.14
C ILE A 154 2.42 23.65 3.75
N ASP A 155 3.26 23.46 2.74
CA ASP A 155 2.93 23.79 1.34
C ASP A 155 2.49 22.55 0.56
N VAL A 156 3.08 21.41 0.88
CA VAL A 156 2.89 20.13 0.16
C VAL A 156 2.80 18.99 1.19
N ALA A 157 2.00 17.99 0.91
CA ALA A 157 1.91 16.78 1.73
C ALA A 157 1.89 15.51 0.89
N GLN A 158 2.61 14.49 1.35
CA GLN A 158 2.51 13.11 0.85
C GLN A 158 1.45 12.38 1.67
N VAL A 159 0.34 12.00 1.05
CA VAL A 159 -0.81 11.41 1.74
C VAL A 159 -1.37 10.20 0.98
N LEU A 160 -2.16 9.40 1.69
CA LEU A 160 -3.07 8.39 1.12
C LEU A 160 -4.48 8.95 0.92
N GLU A 161 -5.32 8.21 0.20
CA GLU A 161 -6.76 8.35 0.32
C GLU A 161 -7.24 7.81 1.70
N PRO A 162 -8.24 8.41 2.35
CA PRO A 162 -9.14 9.47 1.85
C PRO A 162 -8.64 10.91 2.03
N TYR A 163 -7.43 11.12 2.58
CA TYR A 163 -6.96 12.45 2.94
C TYR A 163 -6.79 13.38 1.72
N ALA A 164 -6.36 12.82 0.58
CA ALA A 164 -6.30 13.60 -0.66
C ALA A 164 -7.71 14.00 -1.12
N ALA A 165 -8.64 13.06 -1.25
CA ALA A 165 -10.00 13.33 -1.69
C ALA A 165 -10.74 14.31 -0.75
N ALA A 166 -10.54 14.20 0.56
CA ALA A 166 -11.11 15.13 1.55
C ALA A 166 -10.56 16.56 1.35
N ALA A 167 -9.23 16.71 1.24
CA ALA A 167 -8.61 18.01 1.05
C ALA A 167 -9.04 18.68 -0.27
N LEU A 168 -9.23 17.87 -1.33
CA LEU A 168 -9.74 18.37 -2.62
C LEU A 168 -11.21 18.79 -2.51
N ALA A 169 -12.06 18.01 -1.86
CA ALA A 169 -13.47 18.31 -1.66
C ALA A 169 -13.68 19.62 -0.89
N ASP A 170 -12.82 19.90 0.09
CA ASP A 170 -12.82 21.12 0.89
C ASP A 170 -12.17 22.32 0.16
N GLY A 171 -11.61 22.12 -1.05
CA GLY A 171 -10.85 23.13 -1.78
C GLY A 171 -9.54 23.55 -1.08
N ALA A 172 -9.06 22.75 -0.15
CA ALA A 172 -7.86 23.05 0.65
C ALA A 172 -6.57 22.62 -0.04
N ALA A 173 -6.64 21.79 -1.09
CA ALA A 173 -5.46 21.29 -1.81
C ALA A 173 -5.77 20.95 -3.27
N HIS A 174 -4.68 20.78 -4.02
CA HIS A 174 -4.65 20.33 -5.41
C HIS A 174 -3.71 19.13 -5.54
N ILE A 175 -4.03 18.17 -6.41
CA ILE A 175 -3.10 17.07 -6.72
C ILE A 175 -1.93 17.63 -7.52
N TRP A 176 -0.73 17.41 -7.02
CA TRP A 176 0.50 17.72 -7.72
C TRP A 176 1.07 16.50 -8.43
N HIS A 177 1.06 15.33 -7.77
CA HIS A 177 1.63 14.13 -8.33
C HIS A 177 0.98 12.86 -7.74
N ARG A 178 0.77 11.85 -8.59
CA ARG A 178 0.38 10.51 -8.16
C ARG A 178 1.58 9.56 -8.29
N PHE A 179 2.07 9.02 -7.19
CA PHE A 179 3.21 8.10 -7.26
C PHE A 179 2.91 6.81 -8.02
N ALA A 180 1.64 6.47 -8.20
CA ALA A 180 1.19 5.40 -9.10
C ALA A 180 1.68 5.58 -10.55
N ASP A 181 1.95 6.81 -10.98
CA ASP A 181 2.39 7.14 -12.35
C ASP A 181 3.79 6.59 -12.66
N ARG A 182 4.58 6.27 -11.62
CA ARG A 182 5.86 5.57 -11.82
C ARG A 182 5.69 4.15 -12.38
N GLY A 183 4.47 3.58 -12.38
CA GLY A 183 4.17 2.20 -12.77
C GLY A 183 4.34 1.19 -11.63
N ASP A 184 4.35 -0.09 -11.97
CA ASP A 184 4.34 -1.18 -10.99
C ASP A 184 5.60 -1.24 -10.14
N ILE A 185 5.40 -1.43 -8.82
CA ILE A 185 6.46 -1.45 -7.82
C ILE A 185 6.28 -2.57 -6.77
N GLY A 186 5.18 -3.37 -6.86
CA GLY A 186 4.92 -4.45 -5.92
C GLY A 186 4.63 -3.93 -4.51
N TYR A 187 3.49 -3.21 -4.34
CA TYR A 187 3.24 -2.45 -3.12
C TYR A 187 2.61 -3.25 -1.99
N THR A 188 1.58 -4.07 -2.29
CA THR A 188 0.96 -4.95 -1.28
C THR A 188 0.76 -6.36 -1.83
N SER A 189 1.15 -7.34 -1.04
CA SER A 189 0.99 -8.77 -1.29
C SER A 189 0.45 -9.45 -0.04
N PHE A 190 -0.07 -10.65 -0.18
CA PHE A 190 -0.13 -11.56 0.96
C PHE A 190 1.28 -11.99 1.36
N TYR A 191 1.48 -12.22 2.64
CA TYR A 191 2.70 -12.86 3.15
C TYR A 191 2.40 -13.75 4.36
N THR A 192 3.23 -14.77 4.53
CA THR A 192 3.13 -15.77 5.58
C THR A 192 4.49 -16.40 5.85
N THR A 193 4.56 -17.46 6.64
CA THR A 193 5.78 -18.24 6.79
C THR A 193 5.91 -19.29 5.68
N ARG A 194 7.16 -19.63 5.27
CA ARG A 194 7.42 -20.72 4.31
C ARG A 194 6.77 -22.02 4.73
N LYS A 195 6.81 -22.32 6.03
CA LYS A 195 6.17 -23.51 6.60
C LYS A 195 4.67 -23.52 6.32
N TYR A 196 3.98 -22.42 6.65
CA TYR A 196 2.53 -22.33 6.41
C TYR A 196 2.19 -22.48 4.93
N LEU A 197 2.94 -21.82 4.06
CA LEU A 197 2.73 -21.89 2.61
C LEU A 197 2.90 -23.32 2.06
N GLN A 198 3.91 -24.06 2.57
CA GLN A 198 4.19 -25.44 2.18
C GLN A 198 3.13 -26.43 2.69
N GLU A 199 2.63 -26.21 3.91
CA GLU A 199 1.60 -27.06 4.50
C GLU A 199 0.19 -26.74 3.96
N ASN A 200 -0.06 -25.51 3.49
CA ASN A 200 -1.38 -25.02 3.08
C ASN A 200 -1.40 -24.37 1.67
N PRO A 201 -0.80 -24.98 0.63
CA PRO A 201 -0.70 -24.35 -0.68
C PRO A 201 -2.08 -24.18 -1.35
N ALA A 202 -3.02 -25.08 -1.11
CA ALA A 202 -4.39 -24.97 -1.63
C ALA A 202 -5.10 -23.75 -1.03
N THR A 203 -5.01 -23.56 0.29
CA THR A 203 -5.56 -22.40 0.99
C THR A 203 -5.03 -21.09 0.42
N CYS A 204 -3.72 -21.01 0.19
CA CYS A 204 -3.09 -19.81 -0.38
C CYS A 204 -3.57 -19.54 -1.81
N ARG A 205 -3.78 -20.57 -2.63
CA ARG A 205 -4.37 -20.42 -3.97
C ARG A 205 -5.82 -19.93 -3.90
N SER A 206 -6.64 -20.53 -3.06
CA SER A 206 -8.03 -20.10 -2.86
C SER A 206 -8.13 -18.65 -2.38
N LEU A 207 -7.21 -18.19 -1.52
CA LEU A 207 -7.15 -16.76 -1.14
C LEU A 207 -6.86 -15.86 -2.36
N LEU A 208 -5.93 -16.26 -3.23
CA LEU A 208 -5.64 -15.53 -4.46
C LEU A 208 -6.81 -15.53 -5.44
N THR A 209 -7.50 -16.66 -5.59
CA THR A 209 -8.70 -16.75 -6.41
C THR A 209 -9.78 -15.78 -5.91
N GLY A 210 -10.07 -15.79 -4.62
CA GLY A 210 -11.09 -14.91 -4.04
C GLY A 210 -10.74 -13.42 -4.16
N VAL A 211 -9.49 -13.04 -3.88
CA VAL A 211 -9.07 -11.63 -4.06
C VAL A 211 -8.99 -11.25 -5.55
N GLY A 212 -8.67 -12.18 -6.44
CA GLY A 212 -8.70 -11.98 -7.89
C GLY A 212 -10.08 -11.56 -8.38
N ARG A 213 -11.14 -12.21 -7.91
CA ARG A 213 -12.54 -11.80 -8.19
C ARG A 213 -12.85 -10.38 -7.72
N ALA A 214 -12.30 -9.98 -6.58
CA ALA A 214 -12.45 -8.60 -6.08
C ALA A 214 -11.68 -7.59 -6.93
N LEU A 215 -10.50 -7.95 -7.43
CA LEU A 215 -9.71 -7.13 -8.36
C LEU A 215 -10.45 -6.95 -9.69
N ASP A 216 -11.07 -8.00 -10.21
CA ASP A 216 -11.89 -7.95 -11.44
C ASP A 216 -13.10 -7.01 -11.25
N ALA A 217 -13.79 -7.12 -10.12
CA ALA A 217 -14.90 -6.23 -9.79
C ALA A 217 -14.44 -4.75 -9.72
N LEU A 218 -13.34 -4.48 -9.02
CA LEU A 218 -12.75 -3.13 -8.93
C LEU A 218 -12.31 -2.55 -10.28
N ALA A 219 -12.04 -3.41 -11.25
CA ALA A 219 -11.62 -2.97 -12.58
C ALA A 219 -12.78 -2.43 -13.43
N ILE A 220 -14.02 -2.81 -13.13
CA ILE A 220 -15.19 -2.54 -14.00
C ILE A 220 -16.36 -1.89 -13.29
N GLU A 221 -16.51 -2.06 -11.97
CA GLU A 221 -17.64 -1.54 -11.23
C GLU A 221 -17.49 -0.05 -10.88
N PRO A 222 -18.60 0.71 -10.83
CA PRO A 222 -18.57 2.12 -10.42
C PRO A 222 -18.07 2.28 -8.98
N ALA A 223 -17.23 3.29 -8.76
CA ALA A 223 -16.68 3.60 -7.44
C ALA A 223 -17.78 3.91 -6.40
N ASP A 224 -18.89 4.53 -6.83
CA ASP A 224 -20.02 4.85 -5.95
C ASP A 224 -20.66 3.59 -5.37
N ASP A 225 -20.84 2.54 -6.17
CA ASP A 225 -21.44 1.28 -5.73
C ASP A 225 -20.52 0.58 -4.72
N ILE A 226 -19.22 0.54 -5.02
CA ILE A 226 -18.20 -0.04 -4.13
C ILE A 226 -18.12 0.76 -2.82
N ALA A 227 -18.14 2.09 -2.89
CA ALA A 227 -18.13 2.95 -1.71
C ALA A 227 -19.34 2.72 -0.81
N ALA A 228 -20.53 2.62 -1.40
CA ALA A 228 -21.77 2.36 -0.66
C ALA A 228 -21.70 1.00 0.08
N GLU A 229 -21.14 -0.03 -0.58
CA GLU A 229 -20.96 -1.35 0.01
C GLU A 229 -19.97 -1.32 1.20
N LEU A 230 -18.89 -0.56 1.10
CA LEU A 230 -17.81 -0.53 2.09
C LEU A 230 -17.95 0.57 3.16
N ALA A 231 -18.94 1.44 3.07
CA ALA A 231 -19.12 2.62 3.94
C ALA A 231 -19.06 2.29 5.43
N THR A 232 -19.57 1.13 5.85
CA THR A 232 -19.55 0.70 7.26
C THR A 232 -18.15 0.40 7.80
N LEU A 233 -17.16 0.18 6.93
CA LEU A 233 -15.75 -0.01 7.30
C LEU A 233 -15.01 1.31 7.49
N PHE A 234 -15.57 2.40 6.98
CA PHE A 234 -15.00 3.75 7.00
C PHE A 234 -16.01 4.77 7.53
N PRO A 235 -16.49 4.60 8.79
CA PRO A 235 -17.61 5.39 9.32
C PRO A 235 -17.33 6.90 9.41
N ASP A 236 -16.05 7.27 9.53
CA ASP A 236 -15.61 8.68 9.64
C ASP A 236 -15.35 9.33 8.27
N VAL A 237 -15.52 8.60 7.16
CA VAL A 237 -15.29 9.11 5.79
C VAL A 237 -16.64 9.36 5.13
N PRO A 238 -16.98 10.61 4.73
CA PRO A 238 -18.20 10.90 3.99
C PRO A 238 -18.28 10.07 2.71
N LEU A 239 -19.46 9.52 2.40
CA LEU A 239 -19.65 8.63 1.25
C LEU A 239 -19.15 9.22 -0.09
N PRO A 240 -19.38 10.51 -0.42
CA PRO A 240 -18.82 11.09 -1.64
C PRO A 240 -17.30 11.13 -1.65
N VAL A 241 -16.66 11.33 -0.48
CA VAL A 241 -15.19 11.30 -0.35
C VAL A 241 -14.65 9.90 -0.53
N LEU A 242 -15.33 8.89 0.03
CA LEU A 242 -14.98 7.48 -0.13
C LEU A 242 -15.07 7.05 -1.60
N ALA A 243 -16.15 7.45 -2.29
CA ALA A 243 -16.32 7.19 -3.72
C ALA A 243 -15.23 7.86 -4.57
N ALA A 244 -14.92 9.14 -4.30
CA ALA A 244 -13.87 9.87 -5.00
C ALA A 244 -12.49 9.22 -4.77
N ALA A 245 -12.20 8.76 -3.56
CA ALA A 245 -10.97 8.05 -3.21
C ALA A 245 -10.82 6.74 -4.00
N ILE A 246 -11.88 5.92 -4.05
CA ILE A 246 -11.90 4.66 -4.82
C ILE A 246 -11.73 4.97 -6.31
N ALA A 247 -12.46 5.94 -6.86
CA ALA A 247 -12.34 6.35 -8.26
C ALA A 247 -10.92 6.84 -8.60
N GLY A 248 -10.29 7.57 -7.68
CA GLY A 248 -8.89 8.01 -7.81
C GLY A 248 -7.92 6.84 -7.92
N TYR A 249 -8.10 5.80 -7.12
CA TYR A 249 -7.30 4.59 -7.19
C TYR A 249 -7.59 3.73 -8.42
N GLN A 250 -8.85 3.63 -8.86
CA GLN A 250 -9.22 2.97 -10.12
C GLN A 250 -8.52 3.66 -11.31
N SER A 251 -8.63 4.99 -11.41
CA SER A 251 -8.03 5.77 -12.51
C SER A 251 -6.51 5.68 -12.55
N SER A 252 -5.87 5.51 -11.39
CA SER A 252 -4.42 5.34 -11.27
C SER A 252 -3.95 3.90 -11.57
N ASN A 253 -4.88 2.96 -11.84
CA ASN A 253 -4.59 1.54 -11.93
C ASN A 253 -3.77 1.04 -10.73
N LEU A 254 -4.17 1.45 -9.52
CA LEU A 254 -3.47 1.13 -8.29
C LEU A 254 -3.40 -0.38 -8.03
N TRP A 255 -4.55 -1.03 -8.19
CA TRP A 255 -4.69 -2.45 -7.89
C TRP A 255 -4.18 -3.33 -9.03
N ALA A 256 -3.65 -4.48 -8.68
CA ALA A 256 -3.09 -5.43 -9.62
C ALA A 256 -4.16 -5.96 -10.59
N ARG A 257 -3.79 -6.17 -11.84
CA ARG A 257 -4.64 -6.87 -12.83
C ARG A 257 -4.45 -8.38 -12.76
N GLN A 258 -3.34 -8.82 -12.22
CA GLN A 258 -2.99 -10.22 -11.96
C GLN A 258 -2.25 -10.29 -10.63
N THR A 259 -2.39 -11.40 -9.93
CA THR A 259 -1.82 -11.57 -8.60
C THR A 259 -0.32 -11.92 -8.60
N ASP A 260 0.30 -12.08 -9.77
CA ASP A 260 1.73 -12.36 -9.86
C ASP A 260 2.57 -11.09 -9.69
N LEU A 261 3.46 -11.09 -8.71
CA LEU A 261 4.45 -10.03 -8.54
C LEU A 261 5.62 -10.27 -9.50
N THR A 262 5.87 -9.32 -10.39
CA THR A 262 6.95 -9.43 -11.37
C THR A 262 8.32 -9.14 -10.76
N ALA A 263 9.37 -9.79 -11.29
CA ALA A 263 10.74 -9.49 -10.87
C ALA A 263 11.12 -8.02 -11.09
N THR A 264 10.60 -7.37 -12.14
CA THR A 264 10.86 -5.95 -12.42
C THR A 264 10.28 -5.05 -11.32
N ALA A 265 9.02 -5.27 -10.91
CA ALA A 265 8.40 -4.52 -9.83
C ALA A 265 9.12 -4.73 -8.49
N PHE A 266 9.52 -5.96 -8.20
CA PHE A 266 10.31 -6.28 -7.01
C PHE A 266 11.68 -5.57 -7.00
N VAL A 267 12.44 -5.63 -8.10
CA VAL A 267 13.74 -4.97 -8.22
C VAL A 267 13.61 -3.46 -8.02
N ARG A 268 12.55 -2.86 -8.57
CA ARG A 268 12.30 -1.43 -8.41
C ARG A 268 12.06 -1.05 -6.94
N LEU A 269 11.22 -1.80 -6.23
CA LEU A 269 11.01 -1.61 -4.80
C LEU A 269 12.31 -1.79 -4.03
N LYS A 270 13.00 -2.92 -4.23
CA LYS A 270 14.26 -3.23 -3.55
C LYS A 270 15.32 -2.14 -3.75
N SER A 271 15.45 -1.63 -4.99
CA SER A 271 16.40 -0.54 -5.27
C SER A 271 16.10 0.72 -4.46
N ALA A 272 14.83 1.09 -4.33
CA ALA A 272 14.43 2.22 -3.50
C ALA A 272 14.71 1.99 -2.00
N LEU A 273 14.51 0.77 -1.51
CA LEU A 273 14.80 0.43 -0.10
C LEU A 273 16.31 0.46 0.19
N LEU A 274 17.13 -0.02 -0.74
CA LEU A 274 18.60 0.02 -0.65
C LEU A 274 19.11 1.47 -0.71
N SER A 275 18.65 2.25 -1.69
CA SER A 275 19.09 3.64 -1.86
C SER A 275 18.67 4.53 -0.70
N GLY A 276 17.50 4.27 -0.11
CA GLY A 276 16.99 4.97 1.07
C GLY A 276 17.57 4.46 2.40
N GLY A 277 18.40 3.41 2.38
CA GLY A 277 19.04 2.86 3.57
C GLY A 277 18.10 2.10 4.52
N LEU A 278 16.92 1.68 4.06
CA LEU A 278 16.00 0.89 4.88
C LEU A 278 16.46 -0.57 5.00
N ILE A 279 17.08 -1.11 3.96
CA ILE A 279 17.77 -2.39 3.94
C ILE A 279 19.20 -2.19 3.46
N SER A 280 20.11 -3.07 3.86
CA SER A 280 21.53 -3.04 3.51
C SER A 280 21.95 -4.19 2.59
N THR A 281 21.16 -5.23 2.53
CA THR A 281 21.43 -6.46 1.78
C THR A 281 20.65 -6.52 0.47
N ASP A 282 21.31 -6.91 -0.62
CA ASP A 282 20.68 -7.20 -1.91
C ASP A 282 19.98 -8.57 -1.89
N ILE A 283 18.80 -8.62 -1.27
CA ILE A 283 18.05 -9.87 -1.03
C ILE A 283 17.53 -10.43 -2.35
N PRO A 284 17.77 -11.72 -2.67
CA PRO A 284 17.26 -12.35 -3.89
C PRO A 284 15.73 -12.40 -3.94
N PHE A 285 15.17 -12.33 -5.15
CA PHE A 285 13.73 -12.43 -5.39
C PHE A 285 13.11 -13.66 -4.74
N ASP A 286 13.74 -14.82 -4.93
CA ASP A 286 13.21 -16.12 -4.47
C ASP A 286 13.26 -16.29 -2.95
N HIS A 287 14.01 -15.44 -2.25
CA HIS A 287 14.00 -15.40 -0.79
C HIS A 287 12.77 -14.68 -0.25
N VAL A 288 12.24 -13.74 -0.99
CA VAL A 288 11.11 -12.90 -0.56
C VAL A 288 9.80 -13.33 -1.17
N ILE A 289 9.80 -13.75 -2.44
CA ILE A 289 8.59 -14.03 -3.22
C ILE A 289 8.50 -15.53 -3.52
N ALA A 290 7.41 -16.14 -3.10
CA ALA A 290 7.05 -17.49 -3.51
C ALA A 290 6.05 -17.44 -4.68
N ARG A 291 6.24 -18.32 -5.67
CA ARG A 291 5.26 -18.59 -6.70
C ARG A 291 4.47 -19.83 -6.30
N LEU A 292 3.15 -19.73 -6.36
CA LEU A 292 2.28 -20.88 -6.21
C LEU A 292 2.11 -21.51 -7.61
N GLU A 293 2.63 -22.72 -7.80
CA GLU A 293 2.45 -23.44 -9.06
C GLU A 293 0.94 -23.64 -9.32
N ALA A 294 0.55 -23.47 -10.59
CA ALA A 294 -0.78 -23.85 -11.06
C ALA A 294 -0.96 -25.36 -10.86
N SER A 295 -2.08 -25.79 -10.33
CA SER A 295 -2.43 -27.21 -10.11
C SER A 295 -2.71 -27.90 -11.43
#